data_c97385495a1ee530adb07d518b124dac
#
_entry.id   c97385495a1ee530adb07d518b124dac
#
_cell.length_a   1.000
_cell.length_b   1.000
_cell.length_c   1.000
_cell.angle_alpha   90.00
_cell.angle_beta   90.00
_cell.angle_gamma   90.00
#
_symmetry.space_group_name_H-M   'P 1'
#
loop_
_entity.id
_entity.type
_entity.pdbx_description
1 polymer ?
#
loop_
_entity_poly.entity_id
_entity_poly.type
_entity_poly.pdbx_seq_one_letter_code
_entity_poly.pdbx_strand_id
1 'polypeptide(L)'
;MRLKEFLIFAFVIINFIGINQSYSIEPDVFVQSTVNRASEALNNKYSKKEKIEKLKQIASETVDINGIGYYTLGAYRKNITDNEINQYEMLFEKYFLKSFSSRLAEYSNPEIEVISKEKLNENYTMVSSILVGTEQRPEVKIDWRIYTKNPENPLIRDLIIEGLSLARTQKEEFSSIIQSNDGDINALFSTLKEFIK
;
A
#
# COMPACT_ATOMS: atom_id res chain seq x y z
N MET A 1 -19.60 21.59 54.09
CA MET A 1 -19.74 20.70 52.94
C MET A 1 -19.52 19.27 53.40
N ARG A 2 -20.53 18.44 53.29
CA ARG A 2 -20.53 17.12 53.97
C ARG A 2 -19.70 16.11 53.14
N LEU A 3 -18.88 15.34 53.82
CA LEU A 3 -17.97 14.34 53.25
C LEU A 3 -18.65 13.42 52.17
N LYS A 4 -19.97 13.18 52.31
CA LYS A 4 -20.77 12.42 51.34
C LYS A 4 -20.94 13.10 50.01
N GLU A 5 -21.02 14.42 49.92
CA GLU A 5 -21.15 15.18 48.67
C GLU A 5 -19.82 15.20 47.91
N PHE A 6 -18.70 15.21 48.63
CA PHE A 6 -17.36 15.12 48.02
C PHE A 6 -17.10 13.73 47.42
N LEU A 7 -17.56 12.66 48.06
CA LEU A 7 -17.45 11.29 47.55
C LEU A 7 -18.29 11.06 46.29
N ILE A 8 -19.49 11.65 46.22
CA ILE A 8 -20.35 11.56 45.01
C ILE A 8 -19.74 12.33 43.84
N PHE A 9 -19.14 13.49 44.10
CA PHE A 9 -18.48 14.28 43.05
C PHE A 9 -17.22 13.61 42.51
N ALA A 10 -16.43 12.94 43.38
CA ALA A 10 -15.28 12.13 42.99
C ALA A 10 -15.67 10.90 42.16
N PHE A 11 -16.81 10.26 42.45
CA PHE A 11 -17.31 9.08 41.73
C PHE A 11 -17.83 9.44 40.32
N VAL A 12 -18.38 10.63 40.13
CA VAL A 12 -18.84 11.11 38.81
C VAL A 12 -17.67 11.48 37.90
N ILE A 13 -16.55 11.99 38.44
CA ILE A 13 -15.35 12.34 37.63
C ILE A 13 -14.62 11.10 37.09
N ILE A 14 -14.63 9.97 37.84
CA ILE A 14 -13.95 8.73 37.42
C ILE A 14 -14.66 8.08 36.23
N ASN A 15 -15.96 8.34 36.00
CA ASN A 15 -16.69 7.77 34.85
C ASN A 15 -16.47 8.52 33.52
N PHE A 16 -15.71 9.64 33.48
CA PHE A 16 -15.44 10.40 32.28
C PHE A 16 -14.01 10.19 31.70
N ILE A 17 -13.24 9.25 32.25
CA ILE A 17 -12.04 8.78 31.56
C ILE A 17 -12.53 7.83 30.45
N GLY A 18 -12.94 8.40 29.34
CA GLY A 18 -13.20 7.66 28.12
C GLY A 18 -11.92 6.91 27.77
N ILE A 19 -11.93 5.60 27.94
CA ILE A 19 -10.90 4.72 27.40
C ILE A 19 -11.07 4.83 25.89
N ASN A 20 -10.24 5.67 25.26
CA ASN A 20 -10.06 5.60 23.83
C ASN A 20 -9.48 4.23 23.53
N GLN A 21 -10.32 3.26 23.24
CA GLN A 21 -9.88 1.99 22.68
C GLN A 21 -9.33 2.29 21.29
N SER A 22 -8.02 2.37 21.21
CA SER A 22 -7.30 2.33 19.95
C SER A 22 -7.57 0.96 19.31
N TYR A 23 -8.34 0.95 18.23
CA TYR A 23 -8.61 -0.28 17.47
C TYR A 23 -7.43 -0.54 16.54
N SER A 24 -6.54 -1.45 16.95
CA SER A 24 -5.53 -2.00 16.07
C SER A 24 -6.17 -2.87 15.00
N ILE A 25 -5.81 -2.64 13.75
CA ILE A 25 -6.20 -3.50 12.62
C ILE A 25 -5.13 -4.56 12.44
N GLU A 26 -5.49 -5.83 12.63
CA GLU A 26 -4.58 -6.95 12.41
C GLU A 26 -4.15 -7.01 10.94
N PRO A 27 -2.84 -7.14 10.64
CA PRO A 27 -2.31 -7.06 9.28
C PRO A 27 -2.87 -8.10 8.31
N ASP A 28 -3.15 -9.32 8.76
CA ASP A 28 -3.80 -10.38 7.98
C ASP A 28 -5.26 -10.05 7.65
N VAL A 29 -6.00 -9.52 8.60
CA VAL A 29 -7.37 -9.04 8.40
C VAL A 29 -7.39 -7.85 7.41
N PHE A 30 -6.44 -6.94 7.54
CA PHE A 30 -6.27 -5.82 6.62
C PHE A 30 -6.02 -6.31 5.18
N VAL A 31 -5.08 -7.24 4.98
CA VAL A 31 -4.79 -7.81 3.66
C VAL A 31 -6.01 -8.56 3.13
N GLN A 32 -6.65 -9.42 3.93
CA GLN A 32 -7.84 -10.16 3.49
C GLN A 32 -8.98 -9.22 3.08
N SER A 33 -9.22 -8.16 3.84
CA SER A 33 -10.21 -7.13 3.47
C SER A 33 -9.85 -6.43 2.16
N THR A 34 -8.58 -6.08 1.99
CA THR A 34 -8.09 -5.41 0.76
C THR A 34 -8.25 -6.30 -0.47
N VAL A 35 -7.87 -7.58 -0.37
CA VAL A 35 -8.00 -8.52 -1.51
C VAL A 35 -9.46 -8.83 -1.83
N ASN A 36 -10.34 -8.92 -0.83
CA ASN A 36 -11.77 -9.11 -1.05
C ASN A 36 -12.38 -7.93 -1.83
N ARG A 37 -12.01 -6.69 -1.45
CA ARG A 37 -12.42 -5.47 -2.16
C ARG A 37 -11.89 -5.45 -3.60
N ALA A 38 -10.64 -5.84 -3.80
CA ALA A 38 -10.02 -5.92 -5.13
C ALA A 38 -10.70 -7.00 -6.00
N SER A 39 -10.99 -8.18 -5.46
CA SER A 39 -11.70 -9.25 -6.15
C SER A 39 -13.12 -8.81 -6.56
N GLU A 40 -13.85 -8.13 -5.69
CA GLU A 40 -15.16 -7.56 -6.03
C GLU A 40 -15.05 -6.48 -7.12
N ALA A 41 -14.03 -5.63 -7.09
CA ALA A 41 -13.76 -4.63 -8.13
C ALA A 41 -13.44 -5.29 -9.50
N LEU A 42 -12.88 -6.50 -9.48
CA LEU A 42 -12.52 -7.27 -10.68
C LEU A 42 -13.65 -8.17 -11.19
N ASN A 43 -14.83 -8.10 -10.60
CA ASN A 43 -15.99 -8.86 -11.03
C ASN A 43 -16.34 -8.55 -12.51
N ASN A 44 -16.80 -9.59 -13.23
CA ASN A 44 -17.15 -9.48 -14.65
C ASN A 44 -18.36 -8.56 -14.96
N LYS A 45 -19.13 -8.15 -13.95
CA LYS A 45 -20.20 -7.17 -14.08
C LYS A 45 -19.72 -5.76 -14.41
N TYR A 46 -18.44 -5.46 -14.13
CA TYR A 46 -17.85 -4.14 -14.37
C TYR A 46 -17.08 -4.09 -15.69
N SER A 47 -17.18 -2.97 -16.39
CA SER A 47 -16.32 -2.66 -17.53
C SER A 47 -14.87 -2.48 -17.09
N LYS A 48 -13.91 -2.62 -18.02
CA LYS A 48 -12.48 -2.42 -17.73
C LYS A 48 -12.22 -1.03 -17.11
N LYS A 49 -12.90 0.01 -17.57
CA LYS A 49 -12.77 1.36 -17.02
C LYS A 49 -13.24 1.45 -15.57
N GLU A 50 -14.39 0.86 -15.25
CA GLU A 50 -14.89 0.82 -13.87
C GLU A 50 -13.98 0.03 -12.95
N LYS A 51 -13.45 -1.13 -13.41
CA LYS A 51 -12.45 -1.91 -12.67
C LYS A 51 -11.22 -1.05 -12.32
N ILE A 52 -10.67 -0.32 -13.30
CA ILE A 52 -9.52 0.56 -13.11
C ILE A 52 -9.80 1.62 -12.04
N GLU A 53 -10.92 2.33 -12.13
CA GLU A 53 -11.24 3.39 -11.16
C GLU A 53 -11.44 2.84 -9.73
N LYS A 54 -12.12 1.70 -9.59
CA LYS A 54 -12.27 1.03 -8.29
C LYS A 54 -10.93 0.59 -7.71
N LEU A 55 -10.03 0.04 -8.52
CA LEU A 55 -8.71 -0.40 -8.09
C LEU A 55 -7.82 0.79 -7.69
N LYS A 56 -7.88 1.92 -8.42
CA LYS A 56 -7.19 3.15 -8.03
C LYS A 56 -7.63 3.62 -6.64
N GLN A 57 -8.94 3.64 -6.38
CA GLN A 57 -9.47 4.04 -5.09
C GLN A 57 -8.95 3.11 -3.98
N ILE A 58 -9.04 1.79 -4.17
CA ILE A 58 -8.53 0.82 -3.19
C ILE A 58 -7.03 1.05 -2.93
N ALA A 59 -6.24 1.23 -3.99
CA ALA A 59 -4.79 1.46 -3.86
C ALA A 59 -4.49 2.76 -3.11
N SER A 60 -5.19 3.85 -3.39
CA SER A 60 -5.01 5.13 -2.68
C SER A 60 -5.32 5.05 -1.18
N GLU A 61 -6.23 4.15 -0.78
CA GLU A 61 -6.61 3.95 0.62
C GLU A 61 -5.70 2.96 1.37
N THR A 62 -5.09 2.01 0.67
CA THR A 62 -4.43 0.86 1.31
C THR A 62 -2.92 0.78 1.06
N VAL A 63 -2.39 1.54 0.11
CA VAL A 63 -0.96 1.52 -0.26
C VAL A 63 -0.28 2.81 0.18
N ASP A 64 0.90 2.69 0.80
CA ASP A 64 1.77 3.84 1.08
C ASP A 64 2.52 4.26 -0.20
N ILE A 65 1.78 4.88 -1.13
CA ILE A 65 2.31 5.27 -2.45
C ILE A 65 3.50 6.20 -2.30
N ASN A 66 3.43 7.19 -1.40
CA ASN A 66 4.52 8.13 -1.14
C ASN A 66 5.74 7.42 -0.56
N GLY A 67 5.54 6.52 0.40
CA GLY A 67 6.62 5.74 0.99
C GLY A 67 7.32 4.81 -0.01
N ILE A 68 6.57 4.19 -0.91
CA ILE A 68 7.12 3.39 -2.02
C ILE A 68 7.86 4.30 -3.00
N GLY A 69 7.26 5.42 -3.41
CA GLY A 69 7.89 6.39 -4.30
C GLY A 69 9.24 6.88 -3.74
N TYR A 70 9.28 7.30 -2.49
CA TYR A 70 10.51 7.71 -1.83
C TYR A 70 11.57 6.59 -1.76
N TYR A 71 11.15 5.33 -1.58
CA TYR A 71 12.04 4.18 -1.63
C TYR A 71 12.62 3.94 -3.03
N THR A 72 11.80 4.10 -4.08
CA THR A 72 12.21 3.84 -5.47
C THR A 72 13.20 4.87 -6.03
N LEU A 73 13.27 6.09 -5.46
CA LEU A 73 14.33 7.06 -5.74
C LEU A 73 15.73 6.57 -5.32
N GLY A 74 15.81 5.63 -4.37
CA GLY A 74 17.07 5.06 -3.92
C GLY A 74 18.04 6.12 -3.37
N ALA A 75 19.28 6.12 -3.85
CA ALA A 75 20.31 7.06 -3.42
C ALA A 75 20.07 8.49 -3.94
N TYR A 76 19.38 8.64 -5.07
CA TYR A 76 19.15 9.94 -5.72
C TYR A 76 18.35 10.91 -4.84
N ARG A 77 17.48 10.41 -3.98
CA ARG A 77 16.70 11.22 -3.01
C ARG A 77 17.55 12.15 -2.11
N LYS A 78 18.86 11.89 -2.01
CA LYS A 78 19.77 12.71 -1.17
C LYS A 78 20.32 13.93 -1.91
N ASN A 79 20.23 13.94 -3.22
CA ASN A 79 20.88 14.90 -4.09
C ASN A 79 19.92 15.75 -4.92
N ILE A 80 18.61 15.57 -4.72
CA ILE A 80 17.56 16.31 -5.41
C ILE A 80 16.93 17.36 -4.49
N THR A 81 16.41 18.42 -5.07
CA THR A 81 15.77 19.53 -4.38
C THR A 81 14.37 19.17 -3.89
N ASP A 82 13.82 19.92 -2.94
CA ASP A 82 12.43 19.74 -2.47
C ASP A 82 11.41 19.88 -3.62
N ASN A 83 11.67 20.77 -4.57
CA ASN A 83 10.81 20.94 -5.75
C ASN A 83 10.82 19.69 -6.64
N GLU A 84 11.98 19.07 -6.83
CA GLU A 84 12.10 17.82 -7.59
C GLU A 84 11.45 16.64 -6.85
N ILE A 85 11.56 16.59 -5.51
CA ILE A 85 10.84 15.60 -4.70
C ILE A 85 9.34 15.75 -4.89
N ASN A 86 8.80 16.96 -4.73
CA ASN A 86 7.37 17.24 -4.91
C ASN A 86 6.88 16.88 -6.33
N GLN A 87 7.68 17.22 -7.36
CA GLN A 87 7.36 16.87 -8.74
C GLN A 87 7.37 15.35 -8.94
N TYR A 88 8.36 14.66 -8.38
CA TYR A 88 8.45 13.22 -8.44
C TYR A 88 7.25 12.53 -7.78
N GLU A 89 6.88 12.93 -6.57
CA GLU A 89 5.75 12.35 -5.84
C GLU A 89 4.45 12.43 -6.65
N MET A 90 4.14 13.59 -7.24
CA MET A 90 2.98 13.75 -8.11
C MET A 90 3.03 12.87 -9.37
N LEU A 91 4.20 12.71 -9.97
CA LEU A 91 4.37 11.87 -11.16
C LEU A 91 4.31 10.37 -10.79
N PHE A 92 4.96 10.00 -9.69
CA PHE A 92 4.97 8.63 -9.21
C PHE A 92 3.59 8.13 -8.82
N GLU A 93 2.80 8.93 -8.10
CA GLU A 93 1.43 8.57 -7.74
C GLU A 93 0.59 8.25 -9.00
N LYS A 94 0.61 9.12 -9.99
CA LYS A 94 -0.13 8.91 -11.25
C LYS A 94 0.36 7.67 -11.99
N TYR A 95 1.69 7.51 -12.08
CA TYR A 95 2.32 6.34 -12.68
C TYR A 95 1.92 5.06 -11.97
N PHE A 96 2.05 5.03 -10.65
CA PHE A 96 1.71 3.88 -9.81
C PHE A 96 0.25 3.48 -10.00
N LEU A 97 -0.67 4.42 -9.82
CA LEU A 97 -2.11 4.16 -9.93
C LEU A 97 -2.48 3.67 -11.33
N LYS A 98 -1.92 4.26 -12.41
CA LYS A 98 -2.18 3.82 -13.80
C LYS A 98 -1.60 2.43 -14.05
N SER A 99 -0.34 2.21 -13.71
CA SER A 99 0.36 0.94 -13.95
C SER A 99 -0.29 -0.22 -13.19
N PHE A 100 -0.50 -0.04 -11.88
CA PHE A 100 -1.08 -1.04 -10.98
C PHE A 100 -2.51 -1.42 -11.39
N SER A 101 -3.38 -0.41 -11.51
CA SER A 101 -4.79 -0.66 -11.81
C SER A 101 -5.02 -1.26 -13.21
N SER A 102 -4.22 -0.82 -14.21
CA SER A 102 -4.34 -1.36 -15.56
C SER A 102 -3.93 -2.82 -15.65
N ARG A 103 -2.86 -3.21 -14.95
CA ARG A 103 -2.41 -4.62 -14.89
C ARG A 103 -3.41 -5.50 -14.17
N LEU A 104 -3.93 -5.06 -13.03
CA LEU A 104 -4.91 -5.86 -12.28
C LEU A 104 -6.25 -5.96 -12.98
N ALA A 105 -6.68 -4.95 -13.74
CA ALA A 105 -7.95 -4.98 -14.47
C ALA A 105 -8.03 -6.06 -15.56
N GLU A 106 -6.91 -6.70 -15.92
CA GLU A 106 -6.88 -7.85 -16.84
C GLU A 106 -7.32 -9.17 -16.15
N TYR A 107 -7.31 -9.21 -14.83
CA TYR A 107 -7.79 -10.37 -14.09
C TYR A 107 -9.32 -10.37 -13.99
N SER A 108 -9.88 -11.57 -13.93
CA SER A 108 -11.31 -11.78 -13.74
C SER A 108 -11.52 -12.71 -12.55
N ASN A 109 -12.29 -12.24 -11.58
CA ASN A 109 -12.66 -13.00 -10.37
C ASN A 109 -11.45 -13.72 -9.71
N PRO A 110 -10.34 -13.02 -9.39
CA PRO A 110 -9.22 -13.67 -8.71
C PRO A 110 -9.64 -14.08 -7.30
N GLU A 111 -9.20 -15.26 -6.88
CA GLU A 111 -9.36 -15.76 -5.53
C GLU A 111 -8.01 -15.72 -4.84
N ILE A 112 -7.91 -14.99 -3.72
CA ILE A 112 -6.68 -14.83 -2.95
C ILE A 112 -6.99 -15.21 -1.50
N GLU A 113 -6.24 -16.17 -0.98
CA GLU A 113 -6.34 -16.67 0.38
C GLU A 113 -5.14 -16.24 1.21
N VAL A 114 -5.39 -15.54 2.32
CA VAL A 114 -4.35 -15.24 3.31
C VAL A 114 -4.07 -16.49 4.13
N ILE A 115 -2.79 -16.89 4.19
CA ILE A 115 -2.38 -18.15 4.83
C ILE A 115 -1.59 -17.96 6.12
N SER A 116 -0.82 -16.85 6.26
CA SER A 116 -0.04 -16.61 7.46
C SER A 116 0.37 -15.14 7.61
N LYS A 117 0.82 -14.76 8.82
CA LYS A 117 1.50 -13.51 9.07
C LYS A 117 2.72 -13.72 9.94
N GLU A 118 3.75 -12.89 9.74
CA GLU A 118 4.99 -12.88 10.50
C GLU A 118 5.40 -11.44 10.81
N LYS A 119 5.62 -11.11 12.07
CA LYS A 119 6.13 -9.80 12.48
C LYS A 119 7.62 -9.73 12.16
N LEU A 120 8.01 -8.88 11.20
CA LEU A 120 9.41 -8.70 10.82
C LEU A 120 10.18 -7.83 11.82
N ASN A 121 9.54 -6.76 12.31
CA ASN A 121 10.04 -5.84 13.32
C ASN A 121 8.91 -4.96 13.87
N GLU A 122 9.23 -3.92 14.65
CA GLU A 122 8.22 -3.03 15.26
C GLU A 122 7.35 -2.27 14.24
N ASN A 123 7.88 -2.04 13.03
CA ASN A 123 7.22 -1.24 12.00
C ASN A 123 6.65 -2.06 10.85
N TYR A 124 6.98 -3.35 10.74
CA TYR A 124 6.63 -4.16 9.58
C TYR A 124 6.16 -5.56 9.95
N THR A 125 5.09 -5.98 9.30
CA THR A 125 4.61 -7.37 9.29
C THR A 125 4.56 -7.87 7.86
N MET A 126 4.99 -9.11 7.63
CA MET A 126 4.77 -9.83 6.39
C MET A 126 3.48 -10.63 6.52
N VAL A 127 2.61 -10.51 5.52
CA VAL A 127 1.43 -11.36 5.38
C VAL A 127 1.62 -12.17 4.11
N SER A 128 1.46 -13.49 4.21
CA SER A 128 1.57 -14.39 3.07
C SER A 128 0.19 -14.82 2.59
N SER A 129 0.00 -14.85 1.29
CA SER A 129 -1.22 -15.30 0.62
C SER A 129 -0.91 -16.08 -0.64
N ILE A 130 -1.92 -16.76 -1.14
CA ILE A 130 -1.91 -17.53 -2.38
C ILE A 130 -3.00 -16.99 -3.30
N LEU A 131 -2.63 -16.60 -4.51
CA LEU A 131 -3.58 -16.47 -5.60
C LEU A 131 -3.88 -17.88 -6.11
N VAL A 132 -5.10 -18.34 -5.90
CA VAL A 132 -5.55 -19.70 -6.24
C VAL A 132 -5.38 -19.95 -7.74
N GLY A 133 -4.76 -21.07 -8.05
CA GLY A 133 -4.58 -21.53 -9.43
C GLY A 133 -5.90 -21.88 -10.11
N THR A 134 -5.88 -21.94 -11.43
CA THR A 134 -6.98 -22.42 -12.27
C THR A 134 -6.42 -23.43 -13.27
N GLU A 135 -7.27 -24.10 -14.05
CA GLU A 135 -6.80 -24.98 -15.13
C GLU A 135 -5.86 -24.30 -16.13
N GLN A 136 -5.95 -22.97 -16.25
CA GLN A 136 -5.19 -22.17 -17.22
C GLN A 136 -4.03 -21.38 -16.59
N ARG A 137 -3.94 -21.34 -15.25
CA ARG A 137 -2.97 -20.52 -14.52
C ARG A 137 -2.51 -21.26 -13.26
N PRO A 138 -1.19 -21.36 -13.02
CA PRO A 138 -0.68 -21.95 -11.77
C PRO A 138 -1.05 -21.07 -10.57
N GLU A 139 -0.99 -21.66 -9.40
CA GLU A 139 -1.00 -20.96 -8.13
C GLU A 139 0.19 -19.99 -8.05
N VAL A 140 0.00 -18.83 -7.39
CA VAL A 140 1.04 -17.81 -7.24
C VAL A 140 1.12 -17.39 -5.78
N LYS A 141 2.31 -17.47 -5.20
CA LYS A 141 2.58 -16.97 -3.86
C LYS A 141 2.75 -15.45 -3.88
N ILE A 142 2.06 -14.76 -2.97
CA ILE A 142 2.14 -13.31 -2.79
C ILE A 142 2.41 -13.00 -1.32
N ASP A 143 3.56 -12.40 -1.04
CA ASP A 143 3.90 -11.86 0.28
C ASP A 143 3.69 -10.34 0.29
N TRP A 144 2.98 -9.85 1.30
CA TRP A 144 2.60 -8.45 1.48
C TRP A 144 3.42 -7.85 2.61
N ARG A 145 4.28 -6.88 2.32
CA ARG A 145 4.98 -6.14 3.39
C ARG A 145 4.12 -4.99 3.85
N ILE A 146 3.58 -5.12 5.06
CA ILE A 146 2.67 -4.16 5.66
C ILE A 146 3.43 -3.27 6.63
N TYR A 147 3.28 -1.96 6.49
CA TYR A 147 3.78 -0.96 7.43
C TYR A 147 2.77 -0.79 8.55
N THR A 148 3.18 -1.16 9.76
CA THR A 148 2.32 -1.29 10.95
C THR A 148 2.70 -0.33 12.07
N LYS A 149 3.53 0.69 11.79
CA LYS A 149 3.89 1.71 12.79
C LYS A 149 2.67 2.45 13.33
N ASN A 150 1.66 2.70 12.49
CA ASN A 150 0.34 3.12 12.93
C ASN A 150 -0.60 1.90 12.86
N PRO A 151 -0.90 1.25 13.99
CA PRO A 151 -1.72 0.04 13.98
C PRO A 151 -3.20 0.29 13.64
N GLU A 152 -3.67 1.53 13.75
CA GLU A 152 -5.03 1.92 13.35
C GLU A 152 -5.16 2.09 11.83
N ASN A 153 -4.05 2.33 11.14
CA ASN A 153 -4.02 2.56 9.70
C ASN A 153 -2.79 1.88 9.06
N PRO A 154 -2.77 0.53 8.98
CA PRO A 154 -1.72 -0.19 8.30
C PRO A 154 -1.75 0.11 6.79
N LEU A 155 -0.56 0.10 6.15
CA LEU A 155 -0.43 0.38 4.71
C LEU A 155 0.49 -0.64 4.04
N ILE A 156 0.18 -1.01 2.81
CA ILE A 156 1.01 -1.87 1.97
C ILE A 156 2.24 -1.07 1.50
N ARG A 157 3.45 -1.60 1.73
CA ARG A 157 4.73 -1.02 1.29
C ARG A 157 5.45 -1.82 0.22
N ASP A 158 5.09 -3.07 0.03
CA ASP A 158 5.66 -3.92 -1.02
C ASP A 158 4.76 -5.12 -1.29
N LEU A 159 4.79 -5.60 -2.52
CA LEU A 159 4.31 -6.91 -2.91
C LEU A 159 5.49 -7.73 -3.42
N ILE A 160 5.63 -8.93 -2.89
CA ILE A 160 6.67 -9.87 -3.27
C ILE A 160 5.97 -11.07 -3.92
N ILE A 161 6.09 -11.17 -5.23
CA ILE A 161 5.42 -12.20 -6.03
C ILE A 161 6.47 -13.24 -6.41
N GLU A 162 6.26 -14.49 -6.01
CA GLU A 162 7.23 -15.59 -6.22
C GLU A 162 8.66 -15.19 -5.81
N GLY A 163 8.80 -14.48 -4.67
CA GLY A 163 10.08 -14.00 -4.16
C GLY A 163 10.62 -12.71 -4.80
N LEU A 164 9.97 -12.18 -5.84
CA LEU A 164 10.36 -10.95 -6.50
C LEU A 164 9.66 -9.73 -5.88
N SER A 165 10.39 -8.84 -5.23
CA SER A 165 9.89 -7.59 -4.66
C SER A 165 9.61 -6.56 -5.78
N LEU A 166 8.35 -6.14 -5.91
CA LEU A 166 7.97 -5.16 -6.93
C LEU A 166 8.57 -3.78 -6.65
N ALA A 167 8.62 -3.36 -5.39
CA ALA A 167 9.23 -2.08 -5.02
C ALA A 167 10.75 -2.06 -5.31
N ARG A 168 11.45 -3.18 -5.08
CA ARG A 168 12.88 -3.30 -5.40
C ARG A 168 13.09 -3.25 -6.91
N THR A 169 12.36 -4.03 -7.67
CA THR A 169 12.44 -4.04 -9.15
C THR A 169 12.22 -2.65 -9.71
N GLN A 170 11.21 -1.93 -9.22
CA GLN A 170 10.92 -0.57 -9.67
C GLN A 170 12.05 0.40 -9.31
N LYS A 171 12.67 0.25 -8.12
CA LYS A 171 13.85 1.04 -7.75
C LYS A 171 15.04 0.80 -8.68
N GLU A 172 15.30 -0.46 -9.04
CA GLU A 172 16.39 -0.83 -9.95
C GLU A 172 16.14 -0.28 -11.35
N GLU A 173 14.92 -0.37 -11.86
CA GLU A 173 14.49 0.20 -13.13
C GLU A 173 14.67 1.72 -13.16
N PHE A 174 14.20 2.46 -12.17
CA PHE A 174 14.34 3.90 -12.08
C PHE A 174 15.82 4.34 -11.96
N SER A 175 16.61 3.59 -11.17
CA SER A 175 18.04 3.83 -11.06
C SER A 175 18.74 3.63 -12.39
N SER A 176 18.36 2.62 -13.16
CA SER A 176 18.91 2.38 -14.50
C SER A 176 18.59 3.53 -15.46
N ILE A 177 17.34 4.03 -15.45
CA ILE A 177 16.95 5.19 -16.30
C ILE A 177 17.82 6.41 -15.96
N ILE A 178 17.98 6.74 -14.69
CA ILE A 178 18.76 7.91 -14.27
C ILE A 178 20.25 7.72 -14.63
N GLN A 179 20.81 6.53 -14.36
CA GLN A 179 22.23 6.24 -14.66
C GLN A 179 22.52 6.29 -16.17
N SER A 180 21.63 5.77 -17.00
CA SER A 180 21.78 5.79 -18.46
C SER A 180 21.67 7.18 -19.07
N ASN A 181 21.33 8.19 -18.26
CA ASN A 181 21.22 9.59 -18.64
C ASN A 181 22.10 10.47 -17.74
N ASP A 182 23.34 10.05 -17.48
CA ASP A 182 24.38 10.79 -16.75
C ASP A 182 23.96 11.25 -15.34
N GLY A 183 23.04 10.55 -14.72
CA GLY A 183 22.51 10.88 -13.38
C GLY A 183 21.42 11.96 -13.39
N ASP A 184 20.90 12.36 -14.55
CA ASP A 184 19.84 13.38 -14.65
C ASP A 184 18.48 12.80 -14.26
N ILE A 185 17.92 13.29 -13.15
CA ILE A 185 16.59 12.92 -12.66
C ILE A 185 15.45 13.30 -13.62
N ASN A 186 15.67 14.31 -14.48
CA ASN A 186 14.67 14.75 -15.46
C ASN A 186 14.38 13.68 -16.52
N ALA A 187 15.32 12.78 -16.79
CA ALA A 187 15.08 11.62 -17.65
C ALA A 187 14.00 10.71 -17.07
N LEU A 188 14.04 10.45 -15.76
CA LEU A 188 12.99 9.70 -15.07
C LEU A 188 11.65 10.45 -15.12
N PHE A 189 11.63 11.76 -14.85
CA PHE A 189 10.41 12.56 -14.93
C PHE A 189 9.78 12.53 -16.33
N SER A 190 10.60 12.56 -17.36
CA SER A 190 10.16 12.47 -18.75
C SER A 190 9.54 11.11 -19.06
N THR A 191 10.17 10.02 -18.59
CA THR A 191 9.66 8.66 -18.73
C THR A 191 8.31 8.50 -18.02
N LEU A 192 8.20 8.98 -16.78
CA LEU A 192 6.94 8.93 -16.03
C LEU A 192 5.84 9.75 -16.72
N LYS A 193 6.15 10.97 -17.19
CA LYS A 193 5.20 11.83 -17.93
C LYS A 193 4.70 11.14 -19.20
N GLU A 194 5.58 10.48 -19.95
CA GLU A 194 5.19 9.75 -21.16
C GLU A 194 4.25 8.58 -20.84
N PHE A 195 4.56 7.83 -19.80
CA PHE A 195 3.73 6.69 -19.39
C PHE A 195 2.31 7.12 -18.97
N ILE A 196 2.17 8.25 -18.29
CA ILE A 196 0.86 8.70 -17.75
C ILE A 196 -0.01 9.43 -18.77
N LYS A 197 0.47 9.80 -19.95
CA LYS A 197 -0.35 10.27 -21.08
C LYS A 197 -1.31 9.17 -21.56
#